data_f05457a9559338ad885c51d3db4c38e5
#
_entry.id   f05457a9559338ad885c51d3db4c38e5
#
_cell.length_a   1.000
_cell.length_b   1.000
_cell.length_c   1.000
_cell.angle_alpha   90.00
_cell.angle_beta   90.00
_cell.angle_gamma   90.00
#
_symmetry.space_group_name_H-M   'P 1'
#
loop_
_entity.id
_entity.type
_entity.pdbx_description
1 polymer ?
#
loop_
_entity_poly.entity_id
_entity_poly.type
_entity_poly.pdbx_seq_one_letter_code
_entity_poly.pdbx_strand_id
1 'polypeptide(L)'
;MSDAITEFDRQLDHLVALGYPALAGTAEETFREGLAPLRDIVAARPDADVVRHEDHVPFVLVPSGIPADESITRTALGSRQGFSVLDAAELTTFRPIEGVDVPGGAGYLLFDVDTGSEFLNVAPQDALVKITANGRSPLTIAEGIALITARPDMLRKNKCFSLSASRCGDKRVPALWISDRKPKLGWCWNGNPHTWLGSAHAGDRVGI
;
A
#
# COMPACT_ATOMS: atom_id res chain seq x y z
N MET A 1 -4.91 15.24 -21.66
CA MET A 1 -5.05 14.88 -20.24
C MET A 1 -3.65 14.73 -19.69
N SER A 2 -3.38 15.14 -18.46
CA SER A 2 -2.06 14.86 -17.86
C SER A 2 -1.89 13.36 -17.64
N ASP A 3 -0.66 12.86 -17.67
CA ASP A 3 -0.38 11.43 -17.44
C ASP A 3 -0.90 10.98 -16.06
N ALA A 4 -0.89 11.87 -15.06
CA ALA A 4 -1.42 11.59 -13.72
C ALA A 4 -2.94 11.33 -13.71
N ILE A 5 -3.72 12.08 -14.46
CA ILE A 5 -5.18 11.85 -14.58
C ILE A 5 -5.48 10.51 -15.25
N THR A 6 -4.75 10.20 -16.31
CA THR A 6 -4.88 8.90 -16.98
C THR A 6 -4.51 7.74 -16.05
N GLU A 7 -3.48 7.91 -15.22
CA GLU A 7 -3.09 6.92 -14.23
C GLU A 7 -4.13 6.77 -13.10
N PHE A 8 -4.73 7.88 -12.63
CA PHE A 8 -5.82 7.81 -11.66
C PHE A 8 -7.01 7.00 -12.22
N ASP A 9 -7.45 7.34 -13.43
CA ASP A 9 -8.57 6.66 -14.09
C ASP A 9 -8.24 5.16 -14.29
N ARG A 10 -7.00 4.83 -14.68
CA ARG A 10 -6.52 3.45 -14.80
C ARG A 10 -6.57 2.70 -13.46
N GLN A 11 -6.11 3.33 -12.36
CA GLN A 11 -6.15 2.69 -11.03
C GLN A 11 -7.58 2.45 -10.58
N LEU A 12 -8.49 3.41 -10.76
CA LEU A 12 -9.90 3.26 -10.41
C LEU A 12 -10.58 2.16 -11.23
N ASP A 13 -10.38 2.13 -12.55
CA ASP A 13 -10.91 1.09 -13.42
C ASP A 13 -10.37 -0.30 -13.06
N HIS A 14 -9.09 -0.38 -12.70
CA HIS A 14 -8.48 -1.62 -12.27
C HIS A 14 -9.10 -2.15 -10.96
N LEU A 15 -9.32 -1.28 -9.96
CA LEU A 15 -10.00 -1.65 -8.73
C LEU A 15 -11.41 -2.18 -8.98
N VAL A 16 -12.17 -1.52 -9.87
CA VAL A 16 -13.51 -1.99 -10.26
C VAL A 16 -13.44 -3.35 -10.94
N ALA A 17 -12.53 -3.53 -11.89
CA ALA A 17 -12.35 -4.81 -12.59
C ALA A 17 -11.95 -5.97 -11.64
N LEU A 18 -11.25 -5.66 -10.54
CA LEU A 18 -10.91 -6.62 -9.49
C LEU A 18 -12.04 -6.88 -8.48
N GLY A 19 -13.19 -6.20 -8.62
CA GLY A 19 -14.37 -6.39 -7.77
C GLY A 19 -14.31 -5.67 -6.42
N TYR A 20 -13.51 -4.61 -6.28
CA TYR A 20 -13.43 -3.80 -5.06
C TYR A 20 -14.77 -3.16 -4.64
N PRO A 21 -15.67 -2.75 -5.54
CA PRO A 21 -17.01 -2.30 -5.13
C PRO A 21 -17.75 -3.34 -4.27
N ALA A 22 -17.70 -4.61 -4.66
CA ALA A 22 -18.31 -5.70 -3.88
C ALA A 22 -17.60 -5.90 -2.53
N LEU A 23 -16.27 -5.79 -2.46
CA LEU A 23 -15.51 -5.84 -1.20
C LEU A 23 -15.86 -4.67 -0.27
N ALA A 24 -16.16 -3.50 -0.83
CA ALA A 24 -16.62 -2.32 -0.08
C ALA A 24 -18.12 -2.40 0.29
N GLY A 25 -18.85 -3.43 -0.16
CA GLY A 25 -20.28 -3.58 0.07
C GLY A 25 -21.14 -2.53 -0.65
N THR A 26 -20.67 -1.99 -1.78
CA THR A 26 -21.34 -0.92 -2.53
C THR A 26 -21.55 -1.29 -4.00
N ALA A 27 -22.47 -0.58 -4.67
CA ALA A 27 -22.57 -0.64 -6.13
C ALA A 27 -21.36 0.03 -6.79
N GLU A 28 -21.03 -0.37 -8.02
CA GLU A 28 -19.90 0.20 -8.78
C GLU A 28 -20.03 1.73 -8.92
N GLU A 29 -21.22 2.23 -9.24
CA GLU A 29 -21.48 3.66 -9.40
C GLU A 29 -21.17 4.44 -8.12
N THR A 30 -21.69 3.97 -6.97
CA THR A 30 -21.41 4.58 -5.65
C THR A 30 -19.92 4.53 -5.29
N PHE A 31 -19.24 3.42 -5.61
CA PHE A 31 -17.80 3.31 -5.39
C PHE A 31 -17.01 4.34 -6.22
N ARG A 32 -17.34 4.48 -7.50
CA ARG A 32 -16.73 5.46 -8.39
C ARG A 32 -17.02 6.90 -7.94
N GLU A 33 -18.26 7.22 -7.63
CA GLU A 33 -18.67 8.54 -7.14
C GLU A 33 -17.94 8.92 -5.84
N GLY A 34 -17.79 7.97 -4.91
CA GLY A 34 -17.08 8.19 -3.65
C GLY A 34 -15.59 8.49 -3.82
N LEU A 35 -14.98 8.02 -4.89
CA LEU A 35 -13.54 8.24 -5.18
C LEU A 35 -13.31 9.36 -6.20
N ALA A 36 -14.32 9.78 -6.94
CA ALA A 36 -14.19 10.78 -8.02
C ALA A 36 -13.56 12.12 -7.57
N PRO A 37 -13.85 12.68 -6.37
CA PRO A 37 -13.23 13.94 -5.94
C PRO A 37 -11.72 13.86 -5.77
N LEU A 38 -11.14 12.66 -5.54
CA LEU A 38 -9.70 12.48 -5.44
C LEU A 38 -8.97 12.75 -6.77
N ARG A 39 -9.68 12.64 -7.88
CA ARG A 39 -9.16 12.94 -9.21
C ARG A 39 -8.73 14.41 -9.36
N ASP A 40 -9.49 15.33 -8.76
CA ASP A 40 -9.16 16.75 -8.79
C ASP A 40 -7.92 17.06 -7.92
N ILE A 41 -7.72 16.31 -6.83
CA ILE A 41 -6.53 16.41 -5.99
C ILE A 41 -5.29 15.98 -6.79
N VAL A 42 -5.37 14.87 -7.56
CA VAL A 42 -4.29 14.44 -8.46
C VAL A 42 -4.03 15.49 -9.54
N ALA A 43 -5.09 16.06 -10.14
CA ALA A 43 -4.98 17.08 -11.17
C ALA A 43 -4.27 18.36 -10.70
N ALA A 44 -4.46 18.71 -9.43
CA ALA A 44 -3.87 19.90 -8.82
C ALA A 44 -2.41 19.70 -8.37
N ARG A 45 -1.91 18.43 -8.36
CA ARG A 45 -0.55 18.12 -7.87
C ARG A 45 0.46 18.06 -9.02
N PRO A 46 1.41 19.00 -9.10
CA PRO A 46 2.28 19.15 -10.28
C PRO A 46 3.30 18.02 -10.46
N ASP A 47 3.56 17.21 -9.41
CA ASP A 47 4.52 16.10 -9.41
C ASP A 47 3.83 14.71 -9.38
N ALA A 48 2.52 14.66 -9.61
CA ALA A 48 1.75 13.40 -9.56
C ALA A 48 2.06 12.43 -10.72
N ASP A 49 2.83 12.83 -11.71
CA ASP A 49 3.30 11.98 -12.83
C ASP A 49 4.82 11.77 -12.82
N VAL A 50 5.54 12.31 -11.83
CA VAL A 50 7.01 12.26 -11.79
C VAL A 50 7.50 11.00 -11.09
N VAL A 51 8.00 10.03 -11.84
CA VAL A 51 8.73 8.86 -11.30
C VAL A 51 10.19 9.24 -11.06
N ARG A 52 10.66 9.16 -9.82
CA ARG A 52 12.01 9.59 -9.40
C ARG A 52 13.07 8.50 -9.57
N HIS A 53 12.72 7.26 -9.35
CA HIS A 53 13.57 6.07 -9.50
C HIS A 53 12.72 4.79 -9.55
N GLU A 54 13.36 3.63 -9.72
CA GLU A 54 12.67 2.35 -9.95
C GLU A 54 11.83 1.82 -8.77
N ASP A 55 12.06 2.31 -7.56
CA ASP A 55 11.34 1.93 -6.33
C ASP A 55 10.23 2.93 -5.97
N HIS A 56 10.05 3.98 -6.77
CA HIS A 56 9.15 5.10 -6.52
C HIS A 56 7.88 5.04 -7.37
N VAL A 57 6.75 5.34 -6.72
CA VAL A 57 5.44 5.51 -7.37
C VAL A 57 4.87 6.88 -6.98
N PRO A 58 4.52 7.75 -7.95
CA PRO A 58 4.07 9.11 -7.66
C PRO A 58 2.84 9.16 -6.75
N PHE A 59 1.85 8.31 -7.00
CA PHE A 59 0.70 8.14 -6.11
C PHE A 59 0.04 6.76 -6.25
N VAL A 60 -0.71 6.41 -5.20
CA VAL A 60 -1.55 5.19 -5.15
C VAL A 60 -2.93 5.57 -4.62
N LEU A 61 -3.98 5.13 -5.31
CA LEU A 61 -5.36 5.21 -4.84
C LEU A 61 -5.63 4.08 -3.85
N VAL A 62 -5.99 4.44 -2.63
CA VAL A 62 -6.25 3.50 -1.53
C VAL A 62 -7.74 3.54 -1.17
N PRO A 63 -8.54 2.54 -1.56
CA PRO A 63 -9.93 2.46 -1.13
C PRO A 63 -10.01 2.10 0.36
N SER A 64 -10.92 2.75 1.09
CA SER A 64 -11.12 2.54 2.52
C SER A 64 -12.08 1.37 2.81
N GLY A 65 -11.97 0.81 4.02
CA GLY A 65 -12.92 -0.21 4.50
C GLY A 65 -12.82 -1.57 3.83
N ILE A 66 -11.77 -1.83 3.04
CA ILE A 66 -11.57 -3.11 2.35
C ILE A 66 -10.87 -4.11 3.29
N PRO A 67 -11.43 -5.31 3.51
CA PRO A 67 -10.77 -6.35 4.31
C PRO A 67 -9.44 -6.79 3.69
N ALA A 68 -8.38 -6.83 4.50
CA ALA A 68 -7.03 -7.13 4.01
C ALA A 68 -6.86 -8.58 3.55
N ASP A 69 -7.56 -9.52 4.17
CA ASP A 69 -7.59 -10.94 3.80
C ASP A 69 -8.24 -11.17 2.42
N GLU A 70 -9.25 -10.36 2.08
CA GLU A 70 -9.90 -10.41 0.77
C GLU A 70 -9.11 -9.64 -0.29
N SER A 71 -8.64 -8.43 0.02
CA SER A 71 -7.93 -7.59 -0.94
C SER A 71 -6.59 -8.17 -1.36
N ILE A 72 -5.86 -8.86 -0.48
CA ILE A 72 -4.61 -9.54 -0.85
C ILE A 72 -4.84 -10.61 -1.93
N THR A 73 -5.99 -11.27 -1.94
CA THR A 73 -6.34 -12.28 -2.98
C THR A 73 -6.62 -11.67 -4.34
N ARG A 74 -6.85 -10.34 -4.41
CA ARG A 74 -7.03 -9.60 -5.68
C ARG A 74 -5.70 -9.16 -6.29
N THR A 75 -4.60 -9.22 -5.51
CA THR A 75 -3.27 -8.96 -6.05
C THR A 75 -2.77 -10.16 -6.85
N ALA A 76 -1.88 -9.93 -7.82
CA ALA A 76 -1.29 -11.03 -8.57
C ALA A 76 0.11 -10.71 -9.10
N LEU A 77 0.94 -11.73 -9.28
CA LEU A 77 2.16 -11.69 -10.10
C LEU A 77 1.98 -12.63 -11.30
N GLY A 78 1.78 -12.03 -12.46
CA GLY A 78 1.30 -12.75 -13.64
C GLY A 78 -0.10 -13.31 -13.37
N SER A 79 -0.29 -14.63 -13.55
CA SER A 79 -1.56 -15.32 -13.28
C SER A 79 -1.71 -15.83 -11.83
N ARG A 80 -0.74 -15.53 -10.95
CA ARG A 80 -0.68 -16.11 -9.61
C ARG A 80 -1.18 -15.15 -8.56
N GLN A 81 -2.35 -15.44 -8.02
CA GLN A 81 -3.01 -14.61 -7.00
C GLN A 81 -2.24 -14.63 -5.68
N GLY A 82 -2.30 -13.49 -4.99
CA GLY A 82 -1.75 -13.30 -3.66
C GLY A 82 -2.52 -14.06 -2.58
N PHE A 83 -1.88 -14.19 -1.42
CA PHE A 83 -2.47 -14.83 -0.25
C PHE A 83 -1.91 -14.26 1.05
N SER A 84 -2.61 -14.49 2.15
CA SER A 84 -2.15 -14.17 3.50
C SER A 84 -1.87 -15.44 4.30
N VAL A 85 -0.88 -15.38 5.19
CA VAL A 85 -0.67 -16.38 6.26
C VAL A 85 -1.20 -15.91 7.61
N LEU A 86 -1.69 -14.67 7.67
CA LEU A 86 -2.49 -14.15 8.76
C LEU A 86 -3.96 -14.40 8.42
N ASP A 87 -4.73 -14.92 9.35
CA ASP A 87 -6.17 -15.06 9.16
C ASP A 87 -6.91 -13.72 9.32
N ALA A 88 -8.19 -13.69 8.96
CA ALA A 88 -9.00 -12.47 9.01
C ALA A 88 -9.05 -11.88 10.43
N ALA A 89 -9.17 -12.71 11.47
CA ALA A 89 -9.24 -12.26 12.86
C ALA A 89 -7.90 -11.62 13.29
N GLU A 90 -6.77 -12.23 12.95
CA GLU A 90 -5.45 -11.65 13.21
C GLU A 90 -5.26 -10.32 12.49
N LEU A 91 -5.63 -10.23 11.21
CA LEU A 91 -5.51 -9.00 10.42
C LEU A 91 -6.31 -7.84 11.03
N THR A 92 -7.46 -8.11 11.65
CA THR A 92 -8.23 -7.08 12.34
C THR A 92 -7.57 -6.55 13.62
N THR A 93 -6.54 -7.21 14.16
CA THR A 93 -5.80 -6.71 15.33
C THR A 93 -4.76 -5.65 14.99
N PHE A 94 -4.31 -5.59 13.73
CA PHE A 94 -3.35 -4.59 13.28
C PHE A 94 -4.02 -3.23 13.13
N ARG A 95 -3.44 -2.22 13.77
CA ARG A 95 -3.91 -0.83 13.75
C ARG A 95 -2.79 0.09 13.32
N PRO A 96 -3.09 1.25 12.72
CA PRO A 96 -2.10 2.28 12.50
C PRO A 96 -1.40 2.66 13.80
N ILE A 97 -0.09 2.86 13.73
CA ILE A 97 0.70 3.36 14.86
C ILE A 97 0.38 4.82 15.13
N GLU A 98 0.72 5.29 16.33
CA GLU A 98 0.66 6.71 16.69
C GLU A 98 1.44 7.57 15.67
N GLY A 99 0.85 8.71 15.28
CA GLY A 99 1.41 9.61 14.27
C GLY A 99 1.18 9.19 12.81
N VAL A 100 0.42 8.12 12.57
CA VAL A 100 -0.05 7.73 11.24
C VAL A 100 -1.56 7.93 11.16
N ASP A 101 -1.96 9.09 10.64
CA ASP A 101 -3.36 9.44 10.44
C ASP A 101 -3.82 8.95 9.07
N VAL A 102 -4.72 7.95 9.07
CA VAL A 102 -5.33 7.43 7.86
C VAL A 102 -6.60 8.22 7.57
N PRO A 103 -6.71 8.87 6.39
CA PRO A 103 -7.91 9.63 6.05
C PRO A 103 -9.18 8.77 6.04
N GLY A 104 -10.30 9.37 6.41
CA GLY A 104 -11.63 8.76 6.32
C GLY A 104 -12.20 8.81 4.90
N GLY A 105 -13.51 8.52 4.77
CA GLY A 105 -14.24 8.55 3.49
C GLY A 105 -14.13 7.26 2.69
N ALA A 106 -14.48 7.31 1.41
CA ALA A 106 -14.49 6.16 0.51
C ALA A 106 -13.07 5.67 0.16
N GLY A 107 -12.09 6.55 0.28
CA GLY A 107 -10.68 6.28 0.01
C GLY A 107 -9.85 7.55 0.09
N TYR A 108 -8.56 7.41 -0.19
CA TYR A 108 -7.59 8.50 -0.16
C TYR A 108 -6.44 8.24 -1.14
N LEU A 109 -5.64 9.26 -1.36
CA LEU A 109 -4.43 9.19 -2.15
C LEU A 109 -3.21 9.11 -1.22
N LEU A 110 -2.32 8.20 -1.55
CA LEU A 110 -1.00 8.10 -0.96
C LEU A 110 0.00 8.63 -1.98
N PHE A 111 0.69 9.72 -1.67
CA PHE A 111 1.64 10.36 -2.58
C PHE A 111 3.08 10.04 -2.22
N ASP A 112 3.96 10.13 -3.25
CA ASP A 112 5.40 9.97 -3.11
C ASP A 112 5.76 8.64 -2.40
N VAL A 113 5.25 7.54 -2.95
CA VAL A 113 5.39 6.20 -2.37
C VAL A 113 6.71 5.59 -2.78
N ASP A 114 7.41 5.00 -1.81
CA ASP A 114 8.65 4.27 -2.02
C ASP A 114 8.61 2.89 -1.37
N THR A 115 9.13 1.88 -2.04
CA THR A 115 9.20 0.52 -1.50
C THR A 115 10.28 0.38 -0.41
N GLY A 116 11.13 1.38 -0.23
CA GLY A 116 12.14 1.46 0.82
C GLY A 116 13.29 0.49 0.63
N SER A 117 13.77 0.31 -0.60
CA SER A 117 14.92 -0.56 -0.89
C SER A 117 16.22 -0.06 -0.22
N GLU A 118 16.31 1.21 0.14
CA GLU A 118 17.42 1.76 0.93
C GLU A 118 17.48 1.18 2.36
N PHE A 119 16.39 0.56 2.83
CA PHE A 119 16.31 -0.12 4.13
C PHE A 119 16.52 -1.64 4.04
N LEU A 120 16.98 -2.17 2.91
CA LEU A 120 17.42 -3.57 2.85
C LEU A 120 18.51 -3.83 3.88
N ASN A 121 18.40 -4.94 4.60
CA ASN A 121 19.29 -5.30 5.71
C ASN A 121 19.27 -4.33 6.91
N VAL A 122 18.19 -3.55 7.06
CA VAL A 122 17.91 -2.71 8.23
C VAL A 122 16.71 -3.31 8.98
N ALA A 123 16.80 -3.37 10.31
CA ALA A 123 15.66 -3.83 11.10
C ALA A 123 14.47 -2.88 10.96
N PRO A 124 13.21 -3.35 10.87
CA PRO A 124 12.05 -2.50 10.70
C PRO A 124 11.92 -1.37 11.73
N GLN A 125 12.31 -1.59 12.99
CA GLN A 125 12.33 -0.56 14.03
C GLN A 125 13.32 0.57 13.72
N ASP A 126 14.48 0.24 13.18
CA ASP A 126 15.53 1.23 12.87
C ASP A 126 15.19 1.97 11.54
N ALA A 127 14.58 1.28 10.60
CA ALA A 127 14.03 1.88 9.39
C ALA A 127 12.91 2.89 9.73
N LEU A 128 11.99 2.53 10.63
CA LEU A 128 10.91 3.41 11.09
C LEU A 128 11.45 4.72 11.64
N VAL A 129 12.47 4.67 12.50
CA VAL A 129 13.11 5.88 13.06
C VAL A 129 13.65 6.78 11.95
N LYS A 130 14.31 6.22 10.94
CA LYS A 130 14.86 6.99 9.82
C LYS A 130 13.77 7.57 8.91
N ILE A 131 12.73 6.78 8.61
CA ILE A 131 11.58 7.21 7.80
C ILE A 131 10.93 8.45 8.45
N THR A 132 10.61 8.36 9.74
CA THR A 132 9.97 9.47 10.47
C THR A 132 10.87 10.69 10.65
N ALA A 133 12.18 10.47 10.90
CA ALA A 133 13.15 11.56 10.98
C ALA A 133 13.30 12.35 9.66
N ASN A 134 13.04 11.68 8.53
CA ASN A 134 13.03 12.30 7.20
C ASN A 134 11.67 12.95 6.83
N GLY A 135 10.74 13.05 7.78
CA GLY A 135 9.40 13.61 7.54
C GLY A 135 8.51 12.75 6.67
N ARG A 136 8.85 11.46 6.50
CA ARG A 136 8.07 10.50 5.73
C ARG A 136 7.25 9.60 6.67
N SER A 137 6.28 8.91 6.13
CA SER A 137 5.40 8.04 6.89
C SER A 137 5.47 6.59 6.40
N PRO A 138 5.61 5.59 7.30
CA PRO A 138 5.60 4.18 6.90
C PRO A 138 4.22 3.80 6.33
N LEU A 139 4.14 2.71 5.55
CA LEU A 139 2.88 2.20 5.01
C LEU A 139 2.16 1.28 5.98
N THR A 140 0.81 1.33 5.92
CA THR A 140 -0.11 0.36 6.52
C THR A 140 -0.26 -0.89 5.66
N ILE A 141 -0.92 -1.94 6.18
CA ILE A 141 -1.27 -3.15 5.41
C ILE A 141 -2.12 -2.79 4.17
N ALA A 142 -3.16 -1.98 4.36
CA ALA A 142 -4.05 -1.58 3.27
C ALA A 142 -3.29 -0.83 2.16
N GLU A 143 -2.39 0.07 2.53
CA GLU A 143 -1.57 0.83 1.59
C GLU A 143 -0.57 -0.04 0.84
N GLY A 144 0.06 -0.99 1.52
CA GLY A 144 0.95 -1.94 0.87
C GLY A 144 0.23 -2.84 -0.13
N ILE A 145 -0.98 -3.30 0.20
CA ILE A 145 -1.81 -4.08 -0.73
C ILE A 145 -2.24 -3.19 -1.91
N ALA A 146 -2.70 -1.95 -1.66
CA ALA A 146 -3.08 -1.02 -2.72
C ALA A 146 -1.90 -0.73 -3.67
N LEU A 147 -0.69 -0.55 -3.13
CA LEU A 147 0.53 -0.36 -3.92
C LEU A 147 0.75 -1.52 -4.90
N ILE A 148 0.76 -2.77 -4.43
CA ILE A 148 1.00 -3.93 -5.30
C ILE A 148 -0.22 -4.31 -6.15
N THR A 149 -1.41 -3.80 -5.84
CA THR A 149 -2.61 -3.88 -6.71
C THR A 149 -2.46 -2.94 -7.89
N ALA A 150 -2.11 -1.67 -7.65
CA ALA A 150 -1.92 -0.68 -8.69
C ALA A 150 -0.66 -0.93 -9.54
N ARG A 151 0.41 -1.38 -8.90
CA ARG A 151 1.76 -1.57 -9.46
C ARG A 151 2.37 -2.89 -8.96
N PRO A 152 1.94 -4.05 -9.52
CA PRO A 152 2.48 -5.35 -9.14
C PRO A 152 4.00 -5.49 -9.32
N ASP A 153 4.56 -4.71 -10.23
CA ASP A 153 6.00 -4.63 -10.52
C ASP A 153 6.84 -4.02 -9.37
N MET A 154 6.19 -3.38 -8.39
CA MET A 154 6.85 -2.89 -7.19
C MET A 154 7.22 -4.00 -6.21
N LEU A 155 6.55 -5.15 -6.27
CA LEU A 155 6.92 -6.32 -5.47
C LEU A 155 7.90 -7.20 -6.25
N ARG A 156 9.19 -7.06 -5.97
CA ARG A 156 10.27 -7.73 -6.71
C ARG A 156 11.06 -8.70 -5.83
N LYS A 157 11.62 -9.73 -6.45
CA LYS A 157 12.52 -10.66 -5.77
C LYS A 157 13.70 -9.88 -5.14
N ASN A 158 13.98 -10.12 -3.86
CA ASN A 158 14.99 -9.45 -3.06
C ASN A 158 14.78 -7.92 -2.85
N LYS A 159 13.62 -7.39 -3.24
CA LYS A 159 13.16 -6.02 -3.00
C LYS A 159 11.71 -6.06 -2.53
N CYS A 160 11.47 -6.82 -1.49
CA CYS A 160 10.21 -6.90 -0.76
C CYS A 160 10.20 -5.83 0.35
N PHE A 161 9.07 -5.62 1.02
CA PHE A 161 8.99 -4.53 1.99
C PHE A 161 8.06 -4.81 3.16
N SER A 162 8.45 -4.27 4.32
CA SER A 162 7.64 -4.23 5.54
C SER A 162 6.67 -3.05 5.53
N LEU A 163 5.59 -3.18 6.29
CA LEU A 163 4.46 -2.25 6.41
C LEU A 163 4.38 -1.78 7.87
N SER A 164 5.39 -1.00 8.25
CA SER A 164 5.69 -0.67 9.65
C SER A 164 4.67 0.23 10.32
N ALA A 165 3.73 0.84 9.56
CA ALA A 165 2.63 1.61 10.11
C ALA A 165 1.51 0.76 10.72
N SER A 166 1.47 -0.57 10.50
CA SER A 166 0.46 -1.44 11.10
C SER A 166 1.06 -2.29 12.20
N ARG A 167 0.46 -2.26 13.40
CA ARG A 167 0.91 -3.01 14.58
C ARG A 167 -0.25 -3.66 15.32
N CYS A 168 0.02 -4.80 15.96
CA CYS A 168 -0.96 -5.56 16.76
C CYS A 168 -0.60 -5.67 18.25
N GLY A 169 0.29 -4.79 18.74
CA GLY A 169 0.70 -4.74 20.15
C GLY A 169 1.86 -5.67 20.52
N ASP A 170 2.33 -6.50 19.61
CA ASP A 170 3.52 -7.34 19.79
C ASP A 170 4.70 -6.90 18.87
N LYS A 171 5.72 -7.75 18.73
CA LYS A 171 6.91 -7.46 17.93
C LYS A 171 6.76 -7.81 16.44
N ARG A 172 5.59 -8.22 15.96
CA ARG A 172 5.33 -8.53 14.56
C ARG A 172 5.14 -7.25 13.75
N VAL A 173 5.72 -7.24 12.57
CA VAL A 173 5.59 -6.19 11.56
C VAL A 173 5.07 -6.83 10.30
N PRO A 174 3.91 -6.42 9.78
CA PRO A 174 3.41 -6.94 8.52
C PRO A 174 4.41 -6.69 7.39
N ALA A 175 4.43 -7.59 6.44
CA ALA A 175 5.32 -7.48 5.29
C ALA A 175 4.70 -8.17 4.06
N LEU A 176 5.08 -7.67 2.89
CA LEU A 176 4.75 -8.24 1.59
C LEU A 176 6.02 -8.77 0.94
N TRP A 177 5.97 -10.03 0.51
CA TRP A 177 7.07 -10.66 -0.24
C TRP A 177 6.56 -11.66 -1.25
N ILE A 178 7.46 -12.20 -2.07
CA ILE A 178 7.15 -13.22 -3.06
C ILE A 178 7.41 -14.62 -2.46
N SER A 179 6.39 -15.46 -2.43
CA SER A 179 6.47 -16.88 -2.08
C SER A 179 5.76 -17.71 -3.15
N ASP A 180 6.42 -18.75 -3.66
CA ASP A 180 5.90 -19.59 -4.76
C ASP A 180 5.45 -18.78 -5.99
N ARG A 181 6.17 -17.69 -6.27
CA ARG A 181 5.85 -16.74 -7.35
C ARG A 181 4.51 -16.01 -7.16
N LYS A 182 4.01 -15.91 -5.93
CA LYS A 182 2.77 -15.22 -5.54
C LYS A 182 3.09 -14.07 -4.60
N PRO A 183 2.31 -12.98 -4.58
CA PRO A 183 2.34 -12.03 -3.49
C PRO A 183 1.93 -12.73 -2.19
N LYS A 184 2.68 -12.54 -1.14
CA LYS A 184 2.38 -13.09 0.19
C LYS A 184 2.36 -11.98 1.22
N LEU A 185 1.24 -11.86 1.94
CA LEU A 185 1.12 -11.06 3.15
C LEU A 185 1.44 -11.95 4.36
N GLY A 186 2.37 -11.51 5.16
CA GLY A 186 2.73 -12.14 6.42
C GLY A 186 3.38 -11.12 7.33
N TRP A 187 4.36 -11.52 8.13
CA TRP A 187 5.04 -10.65 9.07
C TRP A 187 6.51 -11.03 9.27
N CYS A 188 7.30 -10.09 9.73
CA CYS A 188 8.66 -10.28 10.21
C CYS A 188 8.78 -9.73 11.65
N TRP A 189 9.88 -10.04 12.33
CA TRP A 189 10.15 -9.47 13.64
C TRP A 189 10.70 -8.05 13.54
N ASN A 190 10.23 -7.16 14.39
CA ASN A 190 10.58 -5.74 14.42
C ASN A 190 12.09 -5.46 14.52
N GLY A 191 12.82 -6.32 15.22
CA GLY A 191 14.28 -6.19 15.42
C GLY A 191 15.14 -7.00 14.45
N ASN A 192 14.55 -7.72 13.47
CA ASN A 192 15.32 -8.59 12.58
C ASN A 192 15.54 -7.93 11.21
N PRO A 193 16.79 -7.63 10.84
CA PRO A 193 17.12 -7.19 9.48
C PRO A 193 17.06 -8.38 8.50
N HIS A 194 16.64 -8.09 7.26
CA HIS A 194 16.65 -9.06 6.18
C HIS A 194 17.23 -8.42 4.91
N THR A 195 18.13 -9.10 4.23
CA THR A 195 18.80 -8.59 3.02
C THR A 195 17.87 -8.42 1.82
N TRP A 196 16.65 -8.92 1.90
CA TRP A 196 15.64 -8.93 0.85
C TRP A 196 14.38 -8.13 1.20
N LEU A 197 14.32 -7.54 2.40
CA LEU A 197 13.16 -6.82 2.92
C LEU A 197 13.55 -5.39 3.29
N GLY A 198 12.98 -4.43 2.58
CA GLY A 198 13.03 -3.01 2.88
C GLY A 198 11.88 -2.58 3.78
N SER A 199 11.61 -1.28 3.82
CA SER A 199 10.51 -0.69 4.60
C SER A 199 9.78 0.36 3.78
N ALA A 200 8.58 0.04 3.30
CA ALA A 200 7.82 0.94 2.45
C ALA A 200 7.30 2.17 3.21
N HIS A 201 7.35 3.32 2.53
CA HIS A 201 6.96 4.61 3.10
C HIS A 201 6.40 5.56 2.04
N ALA A 202 5.78 6.64 2.48
CA ALA A 202 5.22 7.67 1.60
C ALA A 202 5.48 9.08 2.13
N GLY A 203 5.27 10.07 1.28
CA GLY A 203 5.31 11.50 1.65
C GLY A 203 4.04 11.91 2.36
N ASP A 204 2.89 11.77 1.69
CA ASP A 204 1.60 12.30 2.14
C ASP A 204 0.46 11.30 2.03
N ARG A 205 -0.57 11.49 2.90
CA ARG A 205 -1.92 10.93 2.77
C ARG A 205 -2.92 12.05 2.60
N VAL A 206 -3.67 12.03 1.50
CA VAL A 206 -4.66 13.09 1.20
C VAL A 206 -6.01 12.44 0.94
N GLY A 207 -6.98 12.71 1.82
CA GLY A 207 -8.39 12.31 1.70
C GLY A 207 -9.29 13.50 1.33
N ILE A 208 -10.59 13.24 1.33
CA ILE A 208 -11.66 14.22 1.05
C ILE A 208 -12.23 14.68 2.38
#